data_aae81c2793a7586464089d1b5fe81a76
#
_entry.id   aae81c2793a7586464089d1b5fe81a76
#
_cell.length_a   1.000
_cell.length_b   1.000
_cell.length_c   1.000
_cell.angle_alpha   90.00
_cell.angle_beta   90.00
_cell.angle_gamma   90.00
#
_symmetry.space_group_name_H-M   'P 1'
#
loop_
_entity.id
_entity.type
_entity.pdbx_description
1 polymer ?
#
loop_
_entity_poly.entity_id
_entity_poly.type
_entity_poly.pdbx_seq_one_letter_code
_entity_poly.pdbx_strand_id
1 'polypeptide(L)'
;MLKIAITQPDAVCGEAAIIRRLLANGFDIVHLRKPEADIDYCRGLLAELTPRERARIVVHDYYALYEEFALRGIHLNRRVAHYPDGYRGTCTRSCHSFEEVVRYKHECDYLFLSPIFDSISKAGYRSAFSHEQLQKAADEGIIDSKVVALGGVTPDRITYLESLGFGGTAMLGWLG
;
A
#
# COMPACT_ATOMS: atom_id res chain seq x y z
N MET A 1 -12.73 -3.00 -6.67
CA MET A 1 -11.33 -3.27 -6.25
C MET A 1 -10.68 -1.96 -5.78
N LEU A 2 -10.00 -1.95 -4.63
CA LEU A 2 -9.26 -0.78 -4.13
C LEU A 2 -8.12 -0.40 -5.06
N LYS A 3 -7.93 0.91 -5.29
CA LYS A 3 -6.79 1.46 -6.02
C LYS A 3 -5.91 2.24 -5.04
N ILE A 4 -4.70 1.77 -4.81
CA ILE A 4 -3.78 2.32 -3.82
C ILE A 4 -2.55 2.87 -4.52
N ALA A 5 -2.18 4.12 -4.22
CA ALA A 5 -0.92 4.70 -4.63
C ALA A 5 0.09 4.63 -3.46
N ILE A 6 1.34 4.32 -3.76
CA ILE A 6 2.45 4.39 -2.80
C ILE A 6 3.39 5.50 -3.26
N THR A 7 3.73 6.43 -2.35
CA THR A 7 4.60 7.56 -2.67
C THR A 7 6.05 7.12 -2.92
N GLN A 8 6.83 7.96 -3.60
CA GLN A 8 8.27 7.78 -3.75
C GLN A 8 8.97 7.78 -2.39
N PRO A 9 10.10 7.07 -2.23
CA PRO A 9 10.80 6.98 -0.95
C PRO A 9 11.41 8.31 -0.47
N ASP A 10 11.79 9.17 -1.43
CA ASP A 10 12.45 10.45 -1.18
C ASP A 10 11.44 11.59 -0.98
N ALA A 11 11.94 12.72 -0.46
CA ALA A 11 11.19 13.98 -0.45
C ALA A 11 10.98 14.48 -1.89
N VAL A 12 9.76 14.88 -2.21
CA VAL A 12 9.37 15.36 -3.55
C VAL A 12 8.78 16.77 -3.45
N CYS A 13 9.28 17.69 -4.27
CA CYS A 13 8.75 19.07 -4.29
C CYS A 13 7.29 19.05 -4.78
N GLY A 14 6.40 19.74 -4.05
CA GLY A 14 4.98 19.85 -4.40
C GLY A 14 4.19 18.53 -4.24
N GLU A 15 4.65 17.62 -3.40
CA GLU A 15 4.04 16.29 -3.25
C GLU A 15 2.57 16.34 -2.78
N ALA A 16 2.16 17.34 -2.03
CA ALA A 16 0.76 17.53 -1.66
C ALA A 16 -0.15 17.69 -2.90
N ALA A 17 0.30 18.41 -3.92
CA ALA A 17 -0.44 18.55 -5.19
C ALA A 17 -0.48 17.22 -5.95
N ILE A 18 0.58 16.43 -5.88
CA ILE A 18 0.63 15.09 -6.46
C ILE A 18 -0.39 14.17 -5.78
N ILE A 19 -0.43 14.16 -4.45
CA ILE A 19 -1.39 13.36 -3.68
C ILE A 19 -2.83 13.76 -4.05
N ARG A 20 -3.14 15.06 -4.11
CA ARG A 20 -4.47 15.53 -4.53
C ARG A 20 -4.84 15.02 -5.90
N ARG A 21 -3.92 15.09 -6.85
CA ARG A 21 -4.14 14.60 -8.22
C ARG A 21 -4.39 13.09 -8.25
N LEU A 22 -3.63 12.29 -7.49
CA LEU A 22 -3.87 10.86 -7.35
C LEU A 22 -5.29 10.57 -6.82
N LEU A 23 -5.67 11.24 -5.73
CA LEU A 23 -7.00 11.09 -5.14
C LEU A 23 -8.13 11.54 -6.09
N ALA A 24 -7.91 12.60 -6.89
CA ALA A 24 -8.86 13.08 -7.90
C ALA A 24 -8.96 12.12 -9.10
N ASN A 25 -7.88 11.40 -9.42
CA ASN A 25 -7.83 10.41 -10.51
C ASN A 25 -8.29 9.01 -10.09
N GLY A 26 -9.00 8.90 -8.95
CA GLY A 26 -9.69 7.67 -8.56
C GLY A 26 -8.84 6.69 -7.75
N PHE A 27 -7.68 7.09 -7.22
CA PHE A 27 -7.05 6.33 -6.16
C PHE A 27 -7.83 6.49 -4.87
N ASP A 28 -8.13 5.39 -4.21
CA ASP A 28 -8.91 5.36 -2.98
C ASP A 28 -8.08 5.74 -1.75
N ILE A 29 -6.83 5.29 -1.72
CA ILE A 29 -5.91 5.42 -0.59
C ILE A 29 -4.53 5.78 -1.12
N VAL A 30 -3.80 6.62 -0.37
CA VAL A 30 -2.38 6.88 -0.61
C VAL A 30 -1.57 6.38 0.59
N HIS A 31 -0.61 5.51 0.33
CA HIS A 31 0.36 5.06 1.30
C HIS A 31 1.57 6.01 1.28
N LEU A 32 1.72 6.80 2.33
CA LEU A 32 2.85 7.68 2.53
C LEU A 32 4.04 6.86 3.04
N ARG A 33 4.96 6.54 2.13
CA ARG A 33 6.17 5.78 2.40
C ARG A 33 7.39 6.68 2.18
N LYS A 34 8.06 7.06 3.26
CA LYS A 34 9.14 8.07 3.26
C LYS A 34 10.38 7.63 4.06
N PRO A 35 11.00 6.48 3.72
CA PRO A 35 12.18 6.00 4.46
C PRO A 35 13.41 6.90 4.28
N GLU A 36 13.46 7.73 3.22
CA GLU A 36 14.58 8.61 2.88
C GLU A 36 14.29 10.10 3.19
N ALA A 37 13.15 10.40 3.83
CA ALA A 37 12.79 11.74 4.29
C ALA A 37 12.63 11.75 5.81
N ASP A 38 12.77 12.92 6.43
CA ASP A 38 12.58 13.08 7.86
C ASP A 38 11.11 13.32 8.25
N ILE A 39 10.85 13.30 9.55
CA ILE A 39 9.50 13.50 10.09
C ILE A 39 8.99 14.93 9.82
N ASP A 40 9.85 15.93 9.79
CA ASP A 40 9.44 17.33 9.60
C ASP A 40 8.99 17.56 8.16
N TYR A 41 9.62 16.93 7.18
CA TYR A 41 9.12 16.87 5.81
C TYR A 41 7.72 16.26 5.76
N CYS A 42 7.53 15.08 6.38
CA CYS A 42 6.23 14.39 6.40
C CYS A 42 5.16 15.24 7.09
N ARG A 43 5.50 15.91 8.18
CA ARG A 43 4.60 16.81 8.91
C ARG A 43 4.19 18.01 8.06
N GLY A 44 5.14 18.67 7.38
CA GLY A 44 4.88 19.75 6.46
C GLY A 44 3.96 19.35 5.31
N LEU A 45 4.24 18.20 4.67
CA LEU A 45 3.42 17.64 3.62
C LEU A 45 1.97 17.37 4.08
N LEU A 46 1.80 16.75 5.24
CA LEU A 46 0.47 16.42 5.78
C LEU A 46 -0.30 17.68 6.20
N ALA A 47 0.39 18.73 6.66
CA ALA A 47 -0.23 20.01 7.00
C ALA A 47 -0.84 20.71 5.78
N GLU A 48 -0.29 20.51 4.59
CA GLU A 48 -0.84 21.06 3.34
C GLU A 48 -2.13 20.35 2.87
N LEU A 49 -2.39 19.13 3.35
CA LEU A 49 -3.56 18.35 2.96
C LEU A 49 -4.79 18.72 3.81
N THR A 50 -5.97 18.69 3.19
CA THR A 50 -7.23 18.86 3.91
C THR A 50 -7.53 17.65 4.82
N PRO A 51 -8.38 17.79 5.86
CA PRO A 51 -8.80 16.67 6.70
C PRO A 51 -9.39 15.50 5.89
N ARG A 52 -10.14 15.79 4.81
CA ARG A 52 -10.73 14.78 3.93
C ARG A 52 -9.66 14.01 3.15
N GLU A 53 -8.59 14.67 2.72
CA GLU A 53 -7.46 14.02 2.05
C GLU A 53 -6.66 13.19 3.03
N ARG A 54 -6.37 13.72 4.23
CA ARG A 54 -5.66 13.02 5.31
C ARG A 54 -6.35 11.75 5.75
N ALA A 55 -7.69 11.72 5.80
CA ALA A 55 -8.48 10.52 6.08
C ALA A 55 -8.33 9.39 5.04
N ARG A 56 -7.58 9.64 3.96
CA ARG A 56 -7.23 8.66 2.91
C ARG A 56 -5.75 8.31 2.89
N ILE A 57 -4.95 8.76 3.89
CA ILE A 57 -3.51 8.51 3.99
C ILE A 57 -3.23 7.41 4.99
N VAL A 58 -2.38 6.45 4.62
CA VAL A 58 -1.81 5.41 5.48
C VAL A 58 -0.29 5.63 5.54
N VAL A 59 0.29 5.71 6.75
CA VAL A 59 1.73 5.94 6.93
C VAL A 59 2.50 4.64 7.09
N HIS A 60 3.71 4.58 6.51
CA HIS A 60 4.67 3.47 6.65
C HIS A 60 5.75 3.74 7.68
N ASP A 61 5.98 5.00 7.99
CA ASP A 61 7.05 5.50 8.85
C ASP A 61 6.44 6.58 9.77
N TYR A 62 7.11 6.92 10.86
CA TYR A 62 6.68 8.02 11.77
C TYR A 62 5.23 7.88 12.28
N TYR A 63 4.91 6.79 12.91
CA TYR A 63 3.53 6.43 13.31
C TYR A 63 2.83 7.46 14.22
N ALA A 64 3.58 8.31 14.92
CA ALA A 64 3.01 9.42 15.68
C ALA A 64 2.17 10.38 14.82
N LEU A 65 2.48 10.49 13.52
CA LEU A 65 1.72 11.32 12.57
C LEU A 65 0.28 10.83 12.37
N TYR A 66 0.00 9.55 12.65
CA TYR A 66 -1.36 9.01 12.56
C TYR A 66 -2.33 9.77 13.47
N GLU A 67 -1.99 9.95 14.73
CA GLU A 67 -2.83 10.69 15.68
C GLU A 67 -2.76 12.19 15.46
N GLU A 68 -1.55 12.73 15.22
CA GLU A 68 -1.31 14.16 15.01
C GLU A 68 -2.17 14.74 13.88
N PHE A 69 -2.37 13.97 12.80
CA PHE A 69 -3.10 14.42 11.61
C PHE A 69 -4.44 13.70 11.36
N ALA A 70 -4.89 12.87 12.27
CA ALA A 70 -6.10 12.03 12.10
C ALA A 70 -6.09 11.26 10.76
N LEU A 71 -5.00 10.54 10.51
CA LEU A 71 -4.83 9.79 9.28
C LEU A 71 -5.71 8.53 9.25
N ARG A 72 -5.80 7.88 8.09
CA ARG A 72 -6.55 6.63 7.92
C ARG A 72 -5.96 5.49 8.72
N GLY A 73 -4.64 5.34 8.70
CA GLY A 73 -4.05 4.17 9.35
C GLY A 73 -2.53 4.07 9.24
N ILE A 74 -2.03 2.91 9.67
CA ILE A 74 -0.63 2.56 9.75
C ILE A 74 -0.37 1.28 8.96
N HIS A 75 0.74 1.26 8.21
CA HIS A 75 1.23 0.09 7.49
C HIS A 75 2.43 -0.53 8.20
N LEU A 76 2.28 -1.76 8.67
CA LEU A 76 3.39 -2.53 9.26
C LEU A 76 4.31 -3.08 8.17
N ASN A 77 5.60 -3.08 8.47
CA ASN A 77 6.65 -3.61 7.62
C ASN A 77 7.69 -4.37 8.47
N ARG A 78 8.76 -4.88 7.84
CA ARG A 78 9.80 -5.62 8.57
C ARG A 78 10.54 -4.81 9.64
N ARG A 79 10.56 -3.48 9.53
CA ARG A 79 11.23 -2.58 10.49
C ARG A 79 10.40 -2.35 11.73
N VAL A 80 9.07 -2.33 11.57
CA VAL A 80 8.13 -2.12 12.69
C VAL A 80 7.03 -3.16 12.58
N ALA A 81 7.02 -4.08 13.54
CA ALA A 81 6.20 -5.29 13.51
C ALA A 81 4.89 -5.15 14.29
N HIS A 82 4.72 -4.08 15.08
CA HIS A 82 3.57 -3.91 15.99
C HIS A 82 2.96 -2.52 15.86
N TYR A 83 1.65 -2.45 16.01
CA TYR A 83 0.92 -1.19 16.13
C TYR A 83 1.18 -0.55 17.51
N PRO A 84 1.06 0.79 17.63
CA PRO A 84 1.07 1.44 18.95
C PRO A 84 -0.05 0.92 19.85
N ASP A 85 0.17 0.95 21.16
CA ASP A 85 -0.85 0.56 22.14
C ASP A 85 -2.12 1.41 21.96
N GLY A 86 -3.28 0.75 21.98
CA GLY A 86 -4.56 1.43 21.80
C GLY A 86 -4.89 1.88 20.37
N TYR A 87 -4.07 1.50 19.37
CA TYR A 87 -4.32 1.83 17.98
C TYR A 87 -5.69 1.34 17.49
N ARG A 88 -6.43 2.19 16.75
CA ARG A 88 -7.79 1.91 16.25
C ARG A 88 -7.99 2.24 14.78
N GLY A 89 -6.92 2.61 14.07
CA GLY A 89 -6.98 2.94 12.64
C GLY A 89 -6.96 1.70 11.75
N THR A 90 -6.95 1.93 10.45
CA THR A 90 -6.80 0.86 9.45
C THR A 90 -5.47 0.15 9.63
N CYS A 91 -5.54 -1.16 9.80
CA CYS A 91 -4.40 -2.05 9.98
C CYS A 91 -3.98 -2.64 8.64
N THR A 92 -2.75 -2.42 8.22
CA THR A 92 -2.23 -2.97 6.97
C THR A 92 -0.81 -3.51 7.13
N ARG A 93 -0.40 -4.44 6.26
CA ARG A 93 0.91 -5.09 6.32
C ARG A 93 1.40 -5.52 4.94
N SER A 94 2.73 -5.54 4.74
CA SER A 94 3.35 -6.21 3.59
C SER A 94 3.59 -7.68 3.87
N CYS A 95 3.23 -8.55 2.91
CA CYS A 95 3.51 -9.98 2.89
C CYS A 95 4.27 -10.34 1.61
N HIS A 96 5.17 -11.30 1.71
CA HIS A 96 6.02 -11.75 0.61
C HIS A 96 5.88 -13.25 0.30
N SER A 97 4.99 -13.93 1.01
CA SER A 97 4.61 -15.32 0.77
C SER A 97 3.14 -15.56 1.13
N PHE A 98 2.59 -16.68 0.66
CA PHE A 98 1.22 -17.09 1.00
C PHE A 98 1.09 -17.44 2.48
N GLU A 99 2.13 -18.00 3.09
CA GLU A 99 2.17 -18.33 4.52
C GLU A 99 2.05 -17.05 5.37
N GLU A 100 2.72 -15.97 4.97
CA GLU A 100 2.57 -14.66 5.63
C GLU A 100 1.16 -14.12 5.47
N VAL A 101 0.54 -14.25 4.30
CA VAL A 101 -0.87 -13.85 4.08
C VAL A 101 -1.79 -14.61 5.02
N VAL A 102 -1.70 -15.94 5.07
CA VAL A 102 -2.53 -16.77 5.95
C VAL A 102 -2.33 -16.39 7.41
N ARG A 103 -1.09 -16.17 7.82
CA ARG A 103 -0.73 -15.84 9.20
C ARG A 103 -1.33 -14.50 9.66
N TYR A 104 -1.27 -13.46 8.82
CA TYR A 104 -1.59 -12.09 9.23
C TYR A 104 -2.94 -11.56 8.75
N LYS A 105 -3.65 -12.29 7.88
CA LYS A 105 -4.93 -11.82 7.30
C LYS A 105 -5.98 -11.47 8.36
N HIS A 106 -6.01 -12.19 9.49
CA HIS A 106 -6.98 -11.97 10.55
C HIS A 106 -6.72 -10.70 11.37
N GLU A 107 -5.48 -10.20 11.34
CA GLU A 107 -5.05 -9.01 12.11
C GLU A 107 -5.13 -7.73 11.28
N CYS A 108 -5.39 -7.83 9.97
CA CYS A 108 -5.34 -6.70 9.04
C CYS A 108 -6.70 -6.45 8.38
N ASP A 109 -6.98 -5.18 8.07
CA ASP A 109 -8.08 -4.79 7.19
C ASP A 109 -7.78 -5.17 5.74
N TYR A 110 -6.53 -4.97 5.32
CA TYR A 110 -5.96 -5.53 4.09
C TYR A 110 -4.44 -5.69 4.21
N LEU A 111 -3.86 -6.51 3.32
CA LEU A 111 -2.42 -6.66 3.26
C LEU A 111 -1.93 -6.67 1.81
N PHE A 112 -0.67 -6.25 1.63
CA PHE A 112 0.00 -6.32 0.32
C PHE A 112 0.65 -7.68 0.16
N LEU A 113 0.44 -8.31 -0.99
CA LEU A 113 1.23 -9.46 -1.46
C LEU A 113 2.14 -8.98 -2.58
N SER A 114 3.44 -9.16 -2.42
CA SER A 114 4.44 -8.65 -3.37
C SER A 114 5.72 -9.49 -3.43
N PRO A 115 6.45 -9.48 -4.57
CA PRO A 115 6.06 -8.89 -5.85
C PRO A 115 5.21 -9.87 -6.69
N ILE A 116 4.07 -9.37 -7.23
CA ILE A 116 3.18 -10.20 -8.06
C ILE A 116 3.73 -10.38 -9.48
N PHE A 117 4.28 -9.31 -10.05
CA PHE A 117 4.88 -9.31 -11.38
C PHE A 117 6.33 -8.82 -11.32
N ASP A 118 7.06 -9.06 -12.41
CA ASP A 118 8.40 -8.49 -12.58
C ASP A 118 8.35 -6.96 -12.51
N SER A 119 9.35 -6.38 -11.85
CA SER A 119 9.41 -4.93 -11.69
C SER A 119 9.70 -4.26 -13.02
N ILE A 120 8.91 -3.25 -13.36
CA ILE A 120 9.14 -2.40 -14.54
C ILE A 120 10.24 -1.37 -14.24
N SER A 121 10.38 -0.96 -12.97
CA SER A 121 11.28 0.13 -12.57
C SER A 121 12.61 -0.31 -11.94
N LYS A 122 12.75 -1.59 -11.59
CA LYS A 122 13.98 -2.14 -10.95
C LYS A 122 14.43 -3.39 -11.70
N ALA A 123 15.51 -3.27 -12.46
CA ALA A 123 16.15 -4.41 -13.10
C ALA A 123 16.52 -5.49 -12.05
N GLY A 124 16.13 -6.75 -12.29
CA GLY A 124 16.44 -7.89 -11.42
C GLY A 124 15.37 -8.22 -10.34
N TYR A 125 14.33 -7.43 -10.17
CA TYR A 125 13.19 -7.79 -9.31
C TYR A 125 12.18 -8.63 -10.09
N ARG A 126 12.24 -9.95 -9.91
CA ARG A 126 11.35 -10.90 -10.55
C ARG A 126 10.09 -11.13 -9.71
N SER A 127 9.00 -11.54 -10.37
CA SER A 127 7.81 -12.10 -9.70
C SER A 127 8.23 -13.19 -8.71
N ALA A 128 7.66 -13.17 -7.52
CA ALA A 128 7.85 -14.22 -6.52
C ALA A 128 6.93 -15.42 -6.76
N PHE A 129 5.91 -15.28 -7.65
CA PHE A 129 4.83 -16.25 -7.84
C PHE A 129 4.62 -16.55 -9.32
N SER A 130 4.45 -17.83 -9.65
CA SER A 130 3.97 -18.22 -10.98
C SER A 130 2.46 -18.02 -11.11
N HIS A 131 1.95 -17.98 -12.35
CA HIS A 131 0.51 -17.92 -12.62
C HIS A 131 -0.25 -19.07 -11.95
N GLU A 132 0.28 -20.29 -12.00
CA GLU A 132 -0.33 -21.48 -11.38
C GLU A 132 -0.38 -21.37 -9.86
N GLN A 133 0.67 -20.80 -9.23
CA GLN A 133 0.68 -20.56 -7.79
C GLN A 133 -0.35 -19.52 -7.37
N LEU A 134 -0.50 -18.43 -8.14
CA LEU A 134 -1.52 -17.42 -7.88
C LEU A 134 -2.94 -17.99 -8.04
N GLN A 135 -3.18 -18.78 -9.10
CA GLN A 135 -4.48 -19.42 -9.32
C GLN A 135 -4.81 -20.38 -8.18
N LYS A 136 -3.86 -21.24 -7.80
CA LYS A 136 -4.05 -22.16 -6.67
C LYS A 136 -4.35 -21.41 -5.36
N ALA A 137 -3.63 -20.33 -5.07
CA ALA A 137 -3.86 -19.52 -3.88
C ALA A 137 -5.24 -18.83 -3.90
N ALA A 138 -5.74 -18.47 -5.08
CA ALA A 138 -7.10 -17.94 -5.26
C ALA A 138 -8.15 -19.05 -5.01
N ASP A 139 -7.97 -20.23 -5.59
CA ASP A 139 -8.89 -21.39 -5.42
C ASP A 139 -8.94 -21.85 -3.95
N GLU A 140 -7.84 -21.75 -3.23
CA GLU A 140 -7.74 -22.09 -1.79
C GLU A 140 -8.24 -20.94 -0.87
N GLY A 141 -8.67 -19.79 -1.41
CA GLY A 141 -9.13 -18.64 -0.64
C GLY A 141 -8.02 -17.89 0.14
N ILE A 142 -6.76 -18.14 -0.22
CA ILE A 142 -5.63 -17.37 0.33
C ILE A 142 -5.66 -15.95 -0.23
N ILE A 143 -5.88 -15.82 -1.54
CA ILE A 143 -6.17 -14.55 -2.20
C ILE A 143 -7.67 -14.27 -2.09
N ASP A 144 -8.04 -13.13 -1.53
CA ASP A 144 -9.42 -12.69 -1.38
C ASP A 144 -9.52 -11.15 -1.34
N SER A 145 -10.68 -10.63 -0.97
CA SER A 145 -10.95 -9.18 -0.89
C SER A 145 -10.04 -8.40 0.07
N LYS A 146 -9.29 -9.05 0.95
CA LYS A 146 -8.31 -8.42 1.83
C LYS A 146 -6.89 -8.37 1.25
N VAL A 147 -6.63 -9.07 0.17
CA VAL A 147 -5.29 -9.14 -0.43
C VAL A 147 -5.15 -8.14 -1.56
N VAL A 148 -4.17 -7.26 -1.46
CA VAL A 148 -3.85 -6.22 -2.45
C VAL A 148 -2.59 -6.61 -3.20
N ALA A 149 -2.66 -6.65 -4.53
CA ALA A 149 -1.53 -6.96 -5.40
C ALA A 149 -0.57 -5.77 -5.46
N LEU A 150 0.72 -6.02 -5.23
CA LEU A 150 1.79 -5.03 -5.35
C LEU A 150 2.98 -5.62 -6.13
N GLY A 151 3.68 -4.78 -6.88
CA GLY A 151 4.85 -5.12 -7.68
C GLY A 151 4.51 -5.41 -9.14
N GLY A 152 5.01 -4.58 -10.03
CA GLY A 152 4.80 -4.66 -11.48
C GLY A 152 3.34 -4.53 -11.93
N VAL A 153 2.46 -4.01 -11.08
CA VAL A 153 1.05 -3.80 -11.41
C VAL A 153 0.90 -2.63 -12.37
N THR A 154 0.19 -2.87 -13.48
CA THR A 154 -0.13 -1.90 -14.53
C THR A 154 -1.62 -1.95 -14.84
N PRO A 155 -2.22 -0.92 -15.46
CA PRO A 155 -3.67 -0.88 -15.74
C PRO A 155 -4.18 -2.07 -16.55
N ASP A 156 -3.39 -2.58 -17.51
CA ASP A 156 -3.73 -3.73 -18.34
C ASP A 156 -3.81 -5.06 -17.56
N ARG A 157 -3.20 -5.12 -16.35
CA ARG A 157 -3.18 -6.31 -15.49
C ARG A 157 -4.34 -6.35 -14.48
N ILE A 158 -5.09 -5.26 -14.34
CA ILE A 158 -6.15 -5.14 -13.32
C ILE A 158 -7.22 -6.22 -13.51
N THR A 159 -7.73 -6.43 -14.73
CA THR A 159 -8.76 -7.43 -15.01
C THR A 159 -8.32 -8.84 -14.64
N TYR A 160 -7.05 -9.17 -14.88
CA TYR A 160 -6.48 -10.46 -14.46
C TYR A 160 -6.46 -10.60 -12.93
N LEU A 161 -6.02 -9.56 -12.22
CA LEU A 161 -5.99 -9.57 -10.74
C LEU A 161 -7.41 -9.65 -10.13
N GLU A 162 -8.38 -9.01 -10.76
CA GLU A 162 -9.80 -9.14 -10.38
C GLU A 162 -10.29 -10.57 -10.54
N SER A 163 -9.93 -11.24 -11.62
CA SER A 163 -10.34 -12.63 -11.87
C SER A 163 -9.76 -13.62 -10.84
N LEU A 164 -8.63 -13.29 -10.22
CA LEU A 164 -8.02 -14.05 -9.12
C LEU A 164 -8.62 -13.71 -7.74
N GLY A 165 -9.53 -12.73 -7.64
CA GLY A 165 -10.17 -12.36 -6.39
C GLY A 165 -9.38 -11.37 -5.51
N PHE A 166 -8.32 -10.73 -6.04
CA PHE A 166 -7.65 -9.66 -5.29
C PHE A 166 -8.62 -8.52 -4.95
N GLY A 167 -8.57 -8.04 -3.70
CA GLY A 167 -9.40 -6.92 -3.23
C GLY A 167 -8.90 -5.55 -3.66
N GLY A 168 -7.66 -5.45 -4.13
CA GLY A 168 -7.07 -4.18 -4.55
C GLY A 168 -5.77 -4.34 -5.33
N THR A 169 -5.32 -3.20 -5.87
CA THR A 169 -4.03 -3.04 -6.53
C THR A 169 -3.28 -1.86 -5.93
N ALA A 170 -1.97 -2.01 -5.75
CA ALA A 170 -1.09 -0.95 -5.28
C ALA A 170 0.01 -0.68 -6.32
N MET A 171 0.26 0.59 -6.60
CA MET A 171 1.22 1.06 -7.59
C MET A 171 2.19 2.06 -6.97
N LEU A 172 3.49 1.91 -7.26
CA LEU A 172 4.53 2.83 -6.83
C LEU A 172 4.56 4.06 -7.75
N GLY A 173 4.41 5.25 -7.13
CA GLY A 173 4.78 6.53 -7.74
C GLY A 173 4.23 6.81 -9.12
N TRP A 174 3.03 6.35 -9.43
CA TRP A 174 2.43 6.56 -10.74
C TRP A 174 2.08 8.03 -10.93
N LEU A 175 2.99 8.72 -11.61
CA LEU A 175 2.81 10.05 -12.15
C LEU A 175 3.06 9.93 -13.66
N GLY A 176 2.07 9.45 -14.38
CA GLY A 176 2.03 9.60 -15.83
C GLY A 176 1.67 11.03 -16.19
#